data_447fe03829fb430db836789a6f292d5b
#
_entry.id   447fe03829fb430db836789a6f292d5b
#
_cell.length_a   1.000
_cell.length_b   1.000
_cell.length_c   1.000
_cell.angle_alpha   90.00
_cell.angle_beta   90.00
_cell.angle_gamma   90.00
#
_symmetry.space_group_name_H-M   'P 1'
#
loop_
_entity.id
_entity.type
_entity.pdbx_description
1 polymer ?
#
loop_
_entity_poly.entity_id
_entity_poly.type
_entity_poly.pdbx_seq_one_letter_code
_entity_poly.pdbx_strand_id
1 'polypeptide(L)'
;MTKGPAIRRYNRRVIVLMLAYAVILMIVVYGFSRHLLNGPPAYFAAILPALPIIGVFGAIGRYLVEETDEYVRMLTIRQTLYASGFALSIATIWGFLEAFDLVGHIESYYVAVLWFAGLGFGSCMNALTKPREA
;
A
#
# COMPACT_ATOMS: atom_id res chain seq x y z
N MET A 1 22.03 5.27 -13.05
CA MET A 1 21.09 6.40 -12.97
C MET A 1 21.05 6.95 -11.57
N THR A 2 21.36 8.21 -11.44
CA THR A 2 21.24 8.89 -10.15
C THR A 2 19.77 9.20 -9.88
N LYS A 3 19.26 8.69 -8.78
CA LYS A 3 17.91 9.01 -8.34
C LYS A 3 17.88 10.42 -7.78
N GLY A 4 16.80 11.14 -8.05
CA GLY A 4 16.64 12.49 -7.52
C GLY A 4 16.49 12.51 -6.00
N PRO A 5 16.65 13.67 -5.36
CA PRO A 5 16.55 13.75 -3.89
C PRO A 5 15.15 13.41 -3.38
N ALA A 6 14.10 13.72 -4.14
CA ALA A 6 12.74 13.40 -3.72
C ALA A 6 12.51 11.89 -3.63
N ILE A 7 12.99 11.12 -4.61
CA ILE A 7 12.82 9.67 -4.60
C ILE A 7 13.65 9.01 -3.49
N ARG A 8 14.81 9.57 -3.18
CA ARG A 8 15.62 9.04 -2.07
C ARG A 8 14.93 9.26 -0.74
N ARG A 9 14.33 10.44 -0.53
CA ARG A 9 13.56 10.71 0.68
C ARG A 9 12.35 9.79 0.79
N TYR A 10 11.67 9.59 -0.32
CA TYR A 10 10.53 8.70 -0.39
C TYR A 10 10.93 7.25 -0.03
N ASN A 11 11.99 6.74 -0.65
CA ASN A 11 12.46 5.37 -0.39
C ASN A 11 12.82 5.19 1.08
N ARG A 12 13.49 6.18 1.68
CA ARG A 12 13.85 6.11 3.09
C ARG A 12 12.60 6.09 3.98
N ARG A 13 11.63 6.93 3.69
CA ARG A 13 10.38 6.96 4.44
C ARG A 13 9.66 5.62 4.38
N VAL A 14 9.58 5.05 3.18
CA VAL A 14 8.90 3.76 2.99
C VAL A 14 9.64 2.65 3.74
N ILE A 15 10.96 2.61 3.66
CA ILE A 15 11.75 1.58 4.35
C ILE A 15 11.53 1.66 5.87
N VAL A 16 11.61 2.87 6.43
CA VAL A 16 11.39 3.07 7.87
C VAL A 16 9.98 2.64 8.26
N LEU A 17 8.97 3.03 7.47
CA LEU A 17 7.59 2.68 7.75
C LEU A 17 7.34 1.18 7.66
N MET A 18 7.95 0.50 6.69
CA MET A 18 7.79 -0.94 6.55
C MET A 18 8.49 -1.71 7.67
N LEU A 19 9.66 -1.22 8.12
CA LEU A 19 10.30 -1.81 9.30
C LEU A 19 9.46 -1.63 10.55
N ALA A 20 8.90 -0.44 10.73
CA ALA A 20 7.99 -0.17 11.84
C ALA A 20 6.75 -1.07 11.78
N TYR A 21 6.19 -1.26 10.59
CA TYR A 21 5.06 -2.14 10.39
C TYR A 21 5.39 -3.57 10.81
N ALA A 22 6.54 -4.09 10.37
CA ALA A 22 6.95 -5.45 10.69
C ALA A 22 7.09 -5.65 12.20
N VAL A 23 7.76 -4.71 12.87
CA VAL A 23 7.95 -4.79 14.33
C VAL A 23 6.62 -4.71 15.05
N ILE A 24 5.78 -3.74 14.70
CA ILE A 24 4.47 -3.55 15.34
C ILE A 24 3.60 -4.78 15.11
N LEU A 25 3.57 -5.29 13.90
CA LEU A 25 2.76 -6.46 13.57
C LEU A 25 3.17 -7.67 14.41
N MET A 26 4.49 -7.90 14.53
CA MET A 26 4.98 -9.03 15.32
C MET A 26 4.59 -8.89 16.78
N ILE A 27 4.73 -7.69 17.36
CA ILE A 27 4.35 -7.44 18.75
C ILE A 27 2.85 -7.64 18.96
N VAL A 28 2.02 -7.11 18.07
CA VAL A 28 0.57 -7.20 18.19
C VAL A 28 0.10 -8.65 18.02
N VAL A 29 0.63 -9.36 17.04
CA VAL A 29 0.27 -10.77 16.82
C VAL A 29 0.66 -11.61 18.03
N TYR A 30 1.84 -11.36 18.61
CA TYR A 30 2.25 -12.05 19.83
C TYR A 30 1.28 -11.78 20.98
N GLY A 31 0.90 -10.50 21.16
CA GLY A 31 -0.03 -10.14 22.23
C GLY A 31 -1.38 -10.82 22.09
N PHE A 32 -1.94 -10.86 20.87
CA PHE A 32 -3.21 -11.53 20.63
C PHE A 32 -3.10 -13.05 20.78
N SER A 33 -2.00 -13.65 20.31
CA SER A 33 -1.84 -15.10 20.37
C SER A 33 -1.64 -15.58 21.80
N ARG A 34 -1.14 -14.74 22.71
CA ARG A 34 -1.00 -15.05 24.14
C ARG A 34 -2.19 -14.61 24.96
N HIS A 35 -3.23 -14.08 24.33
CA HIS A 35 -4.43 -13.58 24.99
C HIS A 35 -4.13 -12.48 26.02
N LEU A 36 -3.10 -11.66 25.74
CA LEU A 36 -2.71 -10.56 26.62
C LEU A 36 -3.54 -9.31 26.40
N LEU A 37 -4.22 -9.22 25.25
CA LEU A 37 -4.95 -8.03 24.84
C LEU A 37 -6.45 -8.30 24.89
N ASN A 38 -7.15 -7.56 25.75
CA ASN A 38 -8.60 -7.67 25.93
C ASN A 38 -9.18 -6.29 26.12
N GLY A 39 -10.45 -6.11 25.70
CA GLY A 39 -11.18 -4.87 25.89
C GLY A 39 -10.63 -3.71 25.07
N PRO A 40 -10.76 -2.46 25.56
CA PRO A 40 -10.32 -1.29 24.79
C PRO A 40 -8.86 -1.32 24.31
N PRO A 41 -7.87 -1.79 25.10
CA PRO A 41 -6.50 -1.89 24.60
C PRO A 41 -6.36 -2.79 23.38
N ALA A 42 -7.22 -3.81 23.22
CA ALA A 42 -7.17 -4.70 22.06
C ALA A 42 -7.52 -3.96 20.78
N TYR A 43 -8.49 -3.04 20.85
CA TYR A 43 -8.87 -2.25 19.68
C TYR A 43 -7.72 -1.34 19.22
N PHE A 44 -7.07 -0.66 20.17
CA PHE A 44 -5.91 0.18 19.84
C PHE A 44 -4.77 -0.64 19.26
N ALA A 45 -4.49 -1.80 19.86
CA ALA A 45 -3.42 -2.67 19.37
C ALA A 45 -3.71 -3.18 17.95
N ALA A 46 -4.97 -3.48 17.66
CA ALA A 46 -5.36 -3.97 16.35
C ALA A 46 -5.20 -2.91 15.26
N ILE A 47 -5.37 -1.63 15.63
CA ILE A 47 -5.20 -0.51 14.68
C ILE A 47 -3.72 -0.22 14.42
N LEU A 48 -2.84 -0.45 15.39
CA LEU A 48 -1.44 -0.07 15.30
C LEU A 48 -0.73 -0.53 14.01
N PRO A 49 -0.89 -1.79 13.54
CA PRO A 49 -0.22 -2.20 12.31
C PRO A 49 -0.67 -1.44 11.08
N ALA A 50 -1.88 -0.87 11.10
CA ALA A 50 -2.39 -0.11 9.97
C ALA A 50 -1.73 1.26 9.84
N LEU A 51 -1.25 1.83 10.95
CA LEU A 51 -0.69 3.18 10.94
C LEU A 51 0.52 3.33 10.02
N PRO A 52 1.53 2.43 10.03
CA PRO A 52 2.62 2.54 9.08
C PRO A 52 2.17 2.41 7.63
N ILE A 53 1.16 1.58 7.35
CA ILE A 53 0.62 1.43 6.00
C ILE A 53 -0.04 2.74 5.54
N ILE A 54 -0.80 3.38 6.43
CA ILE A 54 -1.38 4.70 6.16
C ILE A 54 -0.25 5.69 5.90
N GLY A 55 0.84 5.61 6.66
CA GLY A 55 2.01 6.44 6.46
C GLY A 55 2.65 6.27 5.08
N VAL A 56 2.62 5.06 4.52
CA VAL A 56 3.13 4.83 3.16
C VAL A 56 2.31 5.61 2.14
N PHE A 57 0.98 5.63 2.30
CA PHE A 57 0.14 6.43 1.41
C PHE A 57 0.50 7.92 1.53
N GLY A 58 0.73 8.40 2.75
CA GLY A 58 1.19 9.76 2.97
C GLY A 58 2.55 10.04 2.34
N ALA A 59 3.46 9.06 2.39
CA ALA A 59 4.77 9.19 1.78
C ALA A 59 4.67 9.32 0.26
N ILE A 60 3.76 8.56 -0.36
CA ILE A 60 3.52 8.68 -1.79
C ILE A 60 3.02 10.07 -2.13
N GLY A 61 2.04 10.58 -1.36
CA GLY A 61 1.53 11.92 -1.57
C GLY A 61 2.61 12.98 -1.42
N ARG A 62 3.45 12.84 -0.40
CA ARG A 62 4.55 13.77 -0.18
C ARG A 62 5.58 13.73 -1.30
N TYR A 63 5.87 12.52 -1.79
CA TYR A 63 6.78 12.38 -2.94
C TYR A 63 6.24 13.13 -4.15
N LEU A 64 4.94 13.03 -4.41
CA LEU A 64 4.33 13.72 -5.56
C LEU A 64 4.45 15.25 -5.45
N VAL A 65 4.39 15.77 -4.22
CA VAL A 65 4.58 17.21 -4.00
C VAL A 65 6.04 17.62 -4.17
N GLU A 66 6.97 16.77 -3.70
CA GLU A 66 8.39 17.11 -3.70
C GLU A 66 9.09 16.86 -5.04
N GLU A 67 8.52 15.99 -5.88
CA GLU A 67 9.14 15.67 -7.17
C GLU A 67 9.02 16.85 -8.13
N THR A 68 10.15 17.27 -8.69
CA THR A 68 10.20 18.39 -9.60
C THR A 68 10.11 17.99 -11.07
N ASP A 69 10.38 16.73 -11.38
CA ASP A 69 10.28 16.21 -12.76
C ASP A 69 8.82 15.86 -13.06
N GLU A 70 8.20 16.64 -13.94
CA GLU A 70 6.80 16.44 -14.30
C GLU A 70 6.53 15.07 -14.93
N TYR A 71 7.50 14.58 -15.72
CA TYR A 71 7.34 13.29 -16.36
C TYR A 71 7.32 12.16 -15.33
N VAL A 72 8.26 12.19 -14.38
CA VAL A 72 8.33 11.19 -13.31
C VAL A 72 7.08 11.27 -12.43
N ARG A 73 6.63 12.48 -12.11
CA ARG A 73 5.41 12.67 -11.34
C ARG A 73 4.20 12.06 -12.06
N MET A 74 4.09 12.31 -13.36
CA MET A 74 3.00 11.77 -14.17
C MET A 74 3.02 10.24 -14.16
N LEU A 75 4.20 9.63 -14.29
CA LEU A 75 4.31 8.16 -14.24
C LEU A 75 3.85 7.61 -12.90
N THR A 76 4.18 8.28 -11.81
CA THR A 76 3.76 7.86 -10.48
C THR A 76 2.25 7.98 -10.33
N ILE A 77 1.66 9.07 -10.82
CA ILE A 77 0.21 9.24 -10.79
C ILE A 77 -0.48 8.13 -11.58
N ARG A 78 0.00 7.82 -12.77
CA ARG A 78 -0.55 6.72 -13.58
C ARG A 78 -0.43 5.40 -12.86
N GLN A 79 0.72 5.13 -12.24
CA GLN A 79 0.94 3.91 -11.49
C GLN A 79 -0.06 3.77 -10.35
N THR A 80 -0.31 4.83 -9.59
CA THR A 80 -1.28 4.78 -8.49
C THR A 80 -2.71 4.63 -8.99
N LEU A 81 -3.05 5.22 -10.14
CA LEU A 81 -4.37 5.03 -10.74
C LEU A 81 -4.58 3.58 -11.18
N TYR A 82 -3.58 2.96 -11.80
CA TYR A 82 -3.66 1.54 -12.16
C TYR A 82 -3.80 0.67 -10.91
N ALA A 83 -3.04 0.99 -9.85
CA ALA A 83 -3.13 0.27 -8.60
C ALA A 83 -4.53 0.36 -7.99
N SER A 84 -5.08 1.57 -7.96
CA SER A 84 -6.41 1.81 -7.39
C SER A 84 -7.49 1.11 -8.20
N GLY A 85 -7.44 1.23 -9.53
CA GLY A 85 -8.40 0.56 -10.40
C GLY A 85 -8.35 -0.95 -10.24
N PHE A 86 -7.15 -1.51 -10.21
CA PHE A 86 -6.93 -2.94 -10.05
C PHE A 86 -7.49 -3.43 -8.71
N ALA A 87 -7.08 -2.79 -7.60
CA ALA A 87 -7.48 -3.22 -6.27
C ALA A 87 -8.98 -3.06 -6.05
N LEU A 88 -9.54 -1.93 -6.46
CA LEU A 88 -10.96 -1.67 -6.26
C LEU A 88 -11.82 -2.57 -7.13
N SER A 89 -11.38 -2.86 -8.35
CA SER A 89 -12.13 -3.77 -9.24
C SER A 89 -12.19 -5.17 -8.64
N ILE A 90 -11.07 -5.70 -8.19
CA ILE A 90 -11.04 -7.03 -7.57
C ILE A 90 -11.84 -7.05 -6.28
N ALA A 91 -11.69 -6.02 -5.44
CA ALA A 91 -12.41 -5.93 -4.19
C ALA A 91 -13.93 -5.85 -4.42
N THR A 92 -14.36 -5.09 -5.43
CA THR A 92 -15.77 -4.95 -5.76
C THR A 92 -16.35 -6.27 -6.23
N ILE A 93 -15.65 -6.96 -7.14
CA ILE A 93 -16.10 -8.28 -7.64
C ILE A 93 -16.22 -9.27 -6.48
N TRP A 94 -15.19 -9.35 -5.66
CA TRP A 94 -15.19 -10.28 -4.53
C TRP A 94 -16.29 -9.93 -3.53
N GLY A 95 -16.49 -8.63 -3.27
CA GLY A 95 -17.52 -8.17 -2.35
C GLY A 95 -18.91 -8.57 -2.79
N PHE A 96 -19.22 -8.48 -4.09
CA PHE A 96 -20.51 -8.93 -4.61
C PHE A 96 -20.65 -10.45 -4.49
N LEU A 97 -19.57 -11.19 -4.76
CA LEU A 97 -19.61 -12.65 -4.60
C LEU A 97 -19.85 -13.05 -3.15
N GLU A 98 -19.23 -12.34 -2.20
CA GLU A 98 -19.49 -12.56 -0.78
C GLU A 98 -20.93 -12.22 -0.40
N ALA A 99 -21.45 -11.12 -0.92
CA ALA A 99 -22.81 -10.68 -0.61
C ALA A 99 -23.85 -11.69 -1.06
N PHE A 100 -23.58 -12.43 -2.13
CA PHE A 100 -24.47 -13.47 -2.63
C PHE A 100 -24.09 -14.87 -2.14
N ASP A 101 -23.19 -14.96 -1.15
CA ASP A 101 -22.75 -16.20 -0.51
C ASP A 101 -22.13 -17.21 -1.48
N LEU A 102 -21.52 -16.72 -2.56
CA LEU A 102 -20.88 -17.59 -3.56
C LEU A 102 -19.43 -17.93 -3.20
N VAL A 103 -18.77 -17.11 -2.38
CA VAL A 103 -17.39 -17.30 -1.96
C VAL A 103 -17.26 -17.00 -0.46
N GLY A 104 -16.17 -17.47 0.14
CA GLY A 104 -15.89 -17.21 1.54
C GLY A 104 -15.44 -15.79 1.80
N HIS A 105 -15.47 -15.40 3.07
CA HIS A 105 -15.04 -14.08 3.51
C HIS A 105 -13.54 -13.92 3.40
N ILE A 106 -13.10 -12.79 2.85
CA ILE A 106 -11.70 -12.37 2.85
C ILE A 106 -11.56 -11.13 3.71
N GLU A 107 -10.50 -11.11 4.51
CA GLU A 107 -10.23 -9.98 5.40
C GLU A 107 -10.01 -8.69 4.59
N SER A 108 -10.55 -7.59 5.11
CA SER A 108 -10.51 -6.30 4.41
C SER A 108 -9.09 -5.79 4.15
N TYR A 109 -8.12 -6.16 5.00
CA TYR A 109 -6.75 -5.69 4.81
C TYR A 109 -6.12 -6.19 3.51
N TYR A 110 -6.67 -7.23 2.91
CA TYR A 110 -6.20 -7.68 1.60
C TYR A 110 -6.42 -6.65 0.50
N VAL A 111 -7.32 -5.68 0.70
CA VAL A 111 -7.49 -4.57 -0.24
C VAL A 111 -6.18 -3.78 -0.36
N ALA A 112 -5.52 -3.51 0.78
CA ALA A 112 -4.22 -2.83 0.76
C ALA A 112 -3.16 -3.68 0.06
N VAL A 113 -3.16 -5.00 0.29
CA VAL A 113 -2.25 -5.93 -0.40
C VAL A 113 -2.48 -5.87 -1.91
N LEU A 114 -3.73 -5.88 -2.34
CA LEU A 114 -4.07 -5.76 -3.75
C LEU A 114 -3.60 -4.44 -4.34
N TRP A 115 -3.72 -3.36 -3.58
CA TRP A 115 -3.27 -2.06 -4.04
C TRP A 115 -1.76 -2.03 -4.25
N PHE A 116 -1.00 -2.61 -3.31
CA PHE A 116 0.46 -2.71 -3.46
C PHE A 116 0.84 -3.60 -4.64
N ALA A 117 0.13 -4.72 -4.83
CA ALA A 117 0.32 -5.55 -6.02
C ALA A 117 -0.01 -4.77 -7.29
N GLY A 118 -1.04 -3.93 -7.21
CA GLY A 118 -1.43 -3.06 -8.32
C GLY A 118 -0.38 -2.01 -8.64
N LEU A 119 0.38 -1.54 -7.65
CA LEU A 119 1.51 -0.65 -7.93
C LEU A 119 2.54 -1.34 -8.82
N GLY A 120 2.81 -2.62 -8.57
CA GLY A 120 3.68 -3.41 -9.43
C GLY A 120 3.11 -3.55 -10.84
N PHE A 121 1.81 -3.82 -10.93
CA PHE A 121 1.12 -3.89 -12.22
C PHE A 121 1.20 -2.54 -12.95
N GLY A 122 0.94 -1.44 -12.24
CA GLY A 122 1.05 -0.10 -12.83
C GLY A 122 2.46 0.23 -13.30
N SER A 123 3.47 -0.21 -12.55
CA SER A 123 4.86 -0.04 -12.94
C SER A 123 5.16 -0.79 -14.25
N CYS A 124 4.65 -2.02 -14.38
CA CYS A 124 4.78 -2.78 -15.62
C CYS A 124 4.09 -2.10 -16.79
N MET A 125 2.88 -1.56 -16.55
CA MET A 125 2.16 -0.84 -17.61
C MET A 125 2.91 0.40 -18.05
N ASN A 126 3.52 1.13 -17.11
CA ASN A 126 4.35 2.29 -17.44
C ASN A 126 5.57 1.87 -18.26
N ALA A 127 6.20 0.75 -17.94
CA ALA A 127 7.34 0.25 -18.69
C ALA A 127 6.95 -0.13 -20.13
N LEU A 128 5.78 -0.75 -20.29
CA LEU A 128 5.29 -1.17 -21.61
C LEU A 128 4.86 0.00 -22.47
N THR A 129 4.36 1.08 -21.86
CA THR A 129 3.86 2.23 -22.60
C THR A 129 4.90 3.35 -22.70
N LYS A 130 6.05 3.20 -22.04
CA LYS A 130 7.11 4.20 -22.09
C LYS A 130 7.67 4.28 -23.50
N PRO A 131 7.77 5.50 -24.08
CA PRO A 131 8.39 5.65 -25.40
C PRO A 131 9.85 5.18 -25.35
N ARG A 132 10.26 4.41 -26.32
CA ARG A 132 11.67 4.04 -26.44
C ARG A 132 12.46 5.28 -26.83
N GLU A 133 13.41 5.63 -26.03
CA GLU A 133 14.36 6.64 -26.43
C GLU A 133 15.26 6.08 -27.52
N ALA A 134 15.35 6.81 -28.60
CA ALA A 134 16.19 6.41 -29.74
C ALA A 134 17.67 6.49 -29.36
#